data_fdaab964ae33a5b4945577e616bde881
#
_entry.id   fdaab964ae33a5b4945577e616bde881
#
_cell.length_a   1.000
_cell.length_b   1.000
_cell.length_c   1.000
_cell.angle_alpha   90.00
_cell.angle_beta   90.00
_cell.angle_gamma   90.00
#
_symmetry.space_group_name_H-M   'P 1'
#
loop_
_entity.id
_entity.type
_entity.pdbx_description
1 polymer ?
#
loop_
_entity_poly.entity_id
_entity_poly.type
_entity_poly.pdbx_seq_one_letter_code
_entity_poly.pdbx_strand_id
1 'polypeptide(L)'
;MSPAAALSIERTPGNQFIEVVRPVPALAPGELLLGIETAGVCGTDIQIVKGMRSEAATVLGHEACCTVLGVGQRWAGRYAEGDRVAVNPTSSTDSGFLLGHSVDGVWSSHLLVTEHAVELGQVMPLPENLDPVLAVLVEPLACAIYSWSILRDAQVERVVVLGDGAVGRLVAWLDSLHLDSSAVVLAGRLDIEDERARAHVLRGMRGRTGVVIATPRDSTATCVSIALENAGDGSVIDIIGGIDPGPDPILQYAARVRAQNVCGRPSKPNMFNLEVGVPDAPRRVQITGHRGVSHEHFRDAAELLLARGDEVKDLITHVATPTEAVGALNGMAAGGARVLAGRRILKLVIDFRDGTTA
;
A
#
# COMPACT_ATOMS: atom_id res chain seq x y z
N MET A 1 38.36 -12.34 6.21
CA MET A 1 37.23 -11.84 5.39
C MET A 1 36.55 -10.76 6.19
N SER A 2 36.39 -9.56 5.65
CA SER A 2 35.55 -8.54 6.31
C SER A 2 34.13 -9.10 6.44
N PRO A 3 33.43 -8.86 7.56
CA PRO A 3 32.04 -9.27 7.68
C PRO A 3 31.23 -8.62 6.54
N ALA A 4 30.30 -9.37 5.96
CA ALA A 4 29.37 -8.80 4.97
C ALA A 4 28.66 -7.59 5.59
N ALA A 5 28.49 -6.54 4.82
CA ALA A 5 27.93 -5.28 5.29
C ALA A 5 26.52 -5.06 4.74
N ALA A 6 25.60 -4.65 5.59
CA ALA A 6 24.24 -4.28 5.23
C ALA A 6 24.13 -2.74 5.16
N LEU A 7 23.64 -2.22 4.04
CA LEU A 7 23.31 -0.82 3.85
C LEU A 7 21.83 -0.61 4.22
N SER A 8 21.51 0.38 5.05
CA SER A 8 20.14 0.79 5.34
C SER A 8 19.94 2.28 5.14
N ILE A 9 18.72 2.68 4.78
CA ILE A 9 18.28 4.09 4.79
C ILE A 9 17.52 4.31 6.10
N GLU A 10 18.11 5.09 6.98
CA GLU A 10 17.59 5.29 8.33
C GLU A 10 17.08 6.72 8.54
N ARG A 11 15.95 6.80 9.22
CA ARG A 11 15.36 8.06 9.66
C ARG A 11 15.97 8.49 10.99
N THR A 12 16.59 9.65 11.02
CA THR A 12 17.11 10.26 12.25
C THR A 12 15.99 10.89 13.10
N PRO A 13 16.23 11.16 14.40
CA PRO A 13 15.28 11.89 15.24
C PRO A 13 14.88 13.28 14.67
N GLY A 14 15.76 13.91 13.87
CA GLY A 14 15.48 15.14 13.16
C GLY A 14 14.71 14.97 11.86
N ASN A 15 14.16 13.77 11.61
CA ASN A 15 13.41 13.41 10.38
C ASN A 15 14.23 13.59 9.08
N GLN A 16 15.53 13.40 9.17
CA GLN A 16 16.41 13.29 8.01
C GLN A 16 16.69 11.83 7.71
N PHE A 17 16.95 11.50 6.47
CA PHE A 17 17.30 10.17 6.00
C PHE A 17 18.79 10.13 5.69
N ILE A 18 19.44 9.07 6.17
CA ILE A 18 20.88 8.84 5.98
C ILE A 18 21.14 7.39 5.61
N GLU A 19 22.19 7.16 4.86
CA GLU A 19 22.72 5.82 4.64
C GLU A 19 23.57 5.39 5.83
N VAL A 20 23.30 4.17 6.34
CA VAL A 20 24.03 3.58 7.45
C VAL A 20 24.49 2.18 7.04
N VAL A 21 25.76 1.89 7.27
CA VAL A 21 26.34 0.59 7.00
C VAL A 21 26.63 -0.12 8.32
N ARG A 22 26.14 -1.35 8.44
CA ARG A 22 26.33 -2.20 9.63
C ARG A 22 26.74 -3.61 9.21
N PRO A 23 27.36 -4.39 10.09
CA PRO A 23 27.54 -5.83 9.85
C PRO A 23 26.18 -6.50 9.61
N VAL A 24 26.12 -7.44 8.67
CA VAL A 24 24.94 -8.29 8.50
C VAL A 24 24.64 -9.01 9.81
N PRO A 25 23.40 -8.99 10.31
CA PRO A 25 23.04 -9.61 11.56
C PRO A 25 23.24 -11.12 11.53
N ALA A 26 23.65 -11.70 12.67
CA ALA A 26 23.75 -13.14 12.82
C ALA A 26 22.37 -13.78 12.83
N LEU A 27 22.23 -14.89 12.11
CA LEU A 27 20.98 -15.63 11.97
C LEU A 27 20.76 -16.56 13.17
N ALA A 28 19.61 -16.42 13.86
CA ALA A 28 19.20 -17.35 14.89
C ALA A 28 18.36 -18.53 14.31
N PRO A 29 18.20 -19.65 15.07
CA PRO A 29 17.53 -20.84 14.55
C PRO A 29 16.08 -20.65 14.09
N GLY A 30 15.38 -19.66 14.59
CA GLY A 30 13.98 -19.34 14.23
C GLY A 30 13.82 -18.22 13.20
N GLU A 31 14.90 -17.66 12.68
CA GLU A 31 14.88 -16.47 11.84
C GLU A 31 15.14 -16.78 10.37
N LEU A 32 14.84 -15.81 9.51
CA LEU A 32 15.26 -15.80 8.11
C LEU A 32 16.06 -14.53 7.84
N LEU A 33 17.14 -14.65 7.08
CA LEU A 33 17.87 -13.50 6.55
C LEU A 33 17.46 -13.31 5.09
N LEU A 34 16.91 -12.15 4.78
CA LEU A 34 16.54 -11.79 3.42
C LEU A 34 17.49 -10.72 2.87
N GLY A 35 17.89 -10.88 1.60
CA GLY A 35 18.50 -9.84 0.79
C GLY A 35 17.40 -9.09 0.06
N ILE A 36 17.37 -7.77 0.19
CA ILE A 36 16.40 -6.93 -0.53
C ILE A 36 16.97 -6.59 -1.90
N GLU A 37 16.27 -7.02 -2.95
CA GLU A 37 16.64 -6.67 -4.33
C GLU A 37 16.13 -5.25 -4.64
N THR A 38 14.84 -5.01 -4.37
CA THR A 38 14.18 -3.73 -4.62
C THR A 38 13.19 -3.42 -3.52
N ALA A 39 13.02 -2.13 -3.19
CA ALA A 39 12.04 -1.68 -2.21
C ALA A 39 11.23 -0.49 -2.74
N GLY A 40 9.92 -0.52 -2.52
CA GLY A 40 9.01 0.55 -2.90
C GLY A 40 8.91 1.66 -1.86
N VAL A 41 8.56 2.86 -2.34
CA VAL A 41 8.19 4.00 -1.49
C VAL A 41 6.68 4.21 -1.62
N CYS A 42 5.95 3.89 -0.56
CA CYS A 42 4.50 4.01 -0.49
C CYS A 42 4.05 5.45 -0.21
N GLY A 43 2.78 5.75 -0.52
CA GLY A 43 2.17 7.02 -0.11
C GLY A 43 2.15 7.21 1.42
N THR A 44 2.07 6.12 2.19
CA THR A 44 2.15 6.16 3.66
C THR A 44 3.54 6.56 4.15
N ASP A 45 4.59 6.00 3.53
CA ASP A 45 5.96 6.39 3.87
C ASP A 45 6.19 7.89 3.64
N ILE A 46 5.63 8.43 2.54
CA ILE A 46 5.74 9.87 2.26
C ILE A 46 5.05 10.73 3.32
N GLN A 47 3.96 10.26 3.93
CA GLN A 47 3.33 10.96 5.06
C GLN A 47 4.25 10.99 6.28
N ILE A 48 4.98 9.89 6.54
CA ILE A 48 5.98 9.80 7.61
C ILE A 48 7.16 10.74 7.29
N VAL A 49 7.70 10.67 6.07
CA VAL A 49 8.78 11.55 5.58
C VAL A 49 8.42 13.02 5.74
N LYS A 50 7.19 13.41 5.49
CA LYS A 50 6.69 14.78 5.65
C LYS A 50 6.33 15.16 7.09
N GLY A 51 6.55 14.27 8.06
CA GLY A 51 6.20 14.51 9.46
C GLY A 51 4.71 14.55 9.76
N MET A 52 3.86 14.13 8.82
CA MET A 52 2.40 14.08 8.99
C MET A 52 1.96 12.86 9.82
N ARG A 53 2.84 11.91 10.02
CA ARG A 53 2.63 10.68 10.78
C ARG A 53 3.90 10.29 11.53
N SER A 54 3.75 9.90 12.79
CA SER A 54 4.85 9.40 13.61
C SER A 54 4.77 7.88 13.72
N GLU A 55 5.89 7.20 13.51
CA GLU A 55 6.04 5.76 13.62
C GLU A 55 7.33 5.40 14.38
N ALA A 56 7.35 4.21 14.98
CA ALA A 56 8.49 3.77 15.78
C ALA A 56 9.68 3.31 14.93
N ALA A 57 9.43 2.79 13.74
CA ALA A 57 10.47 2.27 12.86
C ALA A 57 11.49 3.33 12.46
N THR A 58 12.75 2.94 12.49
CA THR A 58 13.89 3.75 12.00
C THR A 58 14.12 3.52 10.52
N VAL A 59 14.03 2.27 10.07
CA VAL A 59 14.04 1.88 8.66
C VAL A 59 12.60 1.74 8.20
N LEU A 60 12.19 2.54 7.22
CA LEU A 60 10.83 2.52 6.67
C LEU A 60 10.70 1.51 5.52
N GLY A 61 9.55 1.53 4.86
CA GLY A 61 9.25 0.70 3.69
C GLY A 61 8.64 -0.66 4.03
N HIS A 62 7.72 -1.10 3.18
CA HIS A 62 6.97 -2.35 3.38
C HIS A 62 6.57 -3.02 2.06
N GLU A 63 7.09 -2.56 0.95
CA GLU A 63 6.89 -3.12 -0.38
C GLU A 63 8.27 -3.54 -0.92
N ALA A 64 8.51 -4.83 -1.15
CA ALA A 64 9.84 -5.28 -1.60
C ALA A 64 9.80 -6.60 -2.38
N CYS A 65 10.82 -6.78 -3.22
CA CYS A 65 11.26 -8.07 -3.71
C CYS A 65 12.51 -8.47 -2.93
N CYS A 66 12.51 -9.69 -2.41
CA CYS A 66 13.60 -10.20 -1.58
C CYS A 66 14.03 -11.58 -2.05
N THR A 67 15.30 -11.91 -1.77
CA THR A 67 15.87 -13.26 -1.90
C THR A 67 16.25 -13.79 -0.53
N VAL A 68 15.94 -15.04 -0.22
CA VAL A 68 16.36 -15.70 1.02
C VAL A 68 17.87 -15.93 0.97
N LEU A 69 18.62 -15.31 1.88
CA LEU A 69 20.07 -15.45 2.01
C LEU A 69 20.48 -16.44 3.11
N GLY A 70 19.60 -16.70 4.07
CA GLY A 70 19.87 -17.65 5.14
C GLY A 70 18.59 -18.12 5.80
N VAL A 71 18.58 -19.40 6.17
CA VAL A 71 17.42 -20.08 6.76
C VAL A 71 17.80 -20.66 8.10
N GLY A 72 17.16 -20.17 9.17
CA GLY A 72 17.30 -20.74 10.50
C GLY A 72 16.80 -22.19 10.56
N GLN A 73 17.45 -23.00 11.38
CA GLN A 73 17.24 -24.46 11.43
C GLN A 73 15.77 -24.89 11.55
N ARG A 74 14.94 -24.09 12.24
CA ARG A 74 13.50 -24.37 12.42
C ARG A 74 12.69 -24.32 11.11
N TRP A 75 13.20 -23.62 10.12
CA TRP A 75 12.51 -23.39 8.85
C TRP A 75 13.13 -24.16 7.68
N ALA A 76 14.16 -24.97 7.95
CA ALA A 76 14.74 -25.87 6.95
C ALA A 76 13.65 -26.80 6.39
N GLY A 77 13.54 -26.83 5.05
CA GLY A 77 12.49 -27.58 4.35
C GLY A 77 11.20 -26.80 4.06
N ARG A 78 11.00 -25.59 4.67
CA ARG A 78 9.94 -24.68 4.28
C ARG A 78 10.44 -23.55 3.39
N TYR A 79 11.65 -23.09 3.62
CA TYR A 79 12.37 -22.10 2.83
C TYR A 79 13.73 -22.63 2.44
N ALA A 80 14.24 -22.17 1.31
CA ALA A 80 15.61 -22.45 0.85
C ALA A 80 16.35 -21.14 0.50
N GLU A 81 17.67 -21.15 0.64
CA GLU A 81 18.50 -20.06 0.11
C GLU A 81 18.28 -19.93 -1.40
N GLY A 82 18.11 -18.70 -1.86
CA GLY A 82 17.75 -18.39 -3.25
C GLY A 82 16.23 -18.27 -3.50
N ASP A 83 15.37 -18.71 -2.58
CA ASP A 83 13.92 -18.51 -2.74
C ASP A 83 13.60 -17.01 -2.87
N ARG A 84 12.77 -16.67 -3.86
CA ARG A 84 12.29 -15.32 -4.03
C ARG A 84 11.02 -15.11 -3.21
N VAL A 85 11.02 -14.08 -2.37
CA VAL A 85 9.95 -13.82 -1.41
C VAL A 85 9.65 -12.32 -1.29
N ALA A 86 8.50 -12.02 -0.70
CA ALA A 86 8.20 -10.70 -0.15
C ALA A 86 7.65 -10.86 1.27
N VAL A 87 7.55 -9.75 2.00
CA VAL A 87 6.98 -9.77 3.36
C VAL A 87 5.63 -9.06 3.35
N ASN A 88 4.56 -9.79 3.73
CA ASN A 88 3.27 -9.15 3.97
C ASN A 88 3.40 -8.25 5.21
N PRO A 89 3.18 -6.93 5.07
CA PRO A 89 3.52 -5.98 6.13
C PRO A 89 2.58 -6.00 7.33
N THR A 90 1.46 -6.71 7.25
CA THR A 90 0.43 -6.68 8.29
C THR A 90 -0.03 -8.09 8.66
N SER A 91 -0.32 -8.30 9.95
CA SER A 91 -0.86 -9.57 10.44
C SER A 91 -2.32 -9.42 10.88
N SER A 92 -3.14 -10.44 10.59
CA SER A 92 -4.53 -10.51 11.06
C SER A 92 -4.63 -10.97 12.52
N THR A 93 -3.58 -11.56 13.06
CA THR A 93 -3.53 -12.13 14.42
C THR A 93 -2.69 -11.30 15.37
N ASP A 94 -1.76 -10.48 14.85
CA ASP A 94 -0.97 -9.55 15.63
C ASP A 94 -1.08 -8.13 15.07
N SER A 95 -1.91 -7.31 15.67
CA SER A 95 -2.10 -5.91 15.27
C SER A 95 -0.89 -5.02 15.58
N GLY A 96 0.05 -5.48 16.36
CA GLY A 96 1.31 -4.81 16.69
C GLY A 96 2.37 -4.98 15.60
N PHE A 97 2.26 -6.01 14.76
CA PHE A 97 3.19 -6.21 13.65
C PHE A 97 2.80 -5.36 12.44
N LEU A 98 3.59 -4.33 12.17
CA LEU A 98 3.46 -3.46 11.00
C LEU A 98 4.86 -3.17 10.46
N LEU A 99 5.26 -3.86 9.39
CA LEU A 99 6.58 -3.69 8.75
C LEU A 99 6.76 -2.26 8.23
N GLY A 100 7.89 -1.65 8.52
CA GLY A 100 8.19 -0.27 8.16
C GLY A 100 7.46 0.78 9.02
N HIS A 101 6.76 0.36 10.08
CA HIS A 101 5.99 1.23 10.97
C HIS A 101 6.28 0.96 12.44
N SER A 102 5.81 -0.18 12.98
CA SER A 102 6.09 -0.58 14.38
C SER A 102 7.39 -1.37 14.48
N VAL A 103 7.79 -2.03 13.43
CA VAL A 103 9.08 -2.73 13.27
C VAL A 103 9.80 -2.19 12.05
N ASP A 104 11.13 -2.29 12.03
CA ASP A 104 11.94 -1.84 10.90
C ASP A 104 11.55 -2.56 9.61
N GLY A 105 11.61 -1.81 8.51
CA GLY A 105 11.12 -2.19 7.20
C GLY A 105 12.21 -2.56 6.20
N VAL A 106 11.88 -2.38 4.93
CA VAL A 106 12.64 -2.92 3.80
C VAL A 106 13.56 -1.91 3.08
N TRP A 107 13.71 -0.70 3.59
CA TRP A 107 14.68 0.23 3.00
C TRP A 107 16.11 -0.07 3.48
N SER A 108 16.50 -1.30 3.24
CA SER A 108 17.80 -1.86 3.59
C SER A 108 18.20 -2.91 2.58
N SER A 109 19.49 -3.16 2.39
CA SER A 109 19.96 -4.28 1.56
C SER A 109 19.71 -5.65 2.20
N HIS A 110 19.48 -5.69 3.52
CA HIS A 110 19.21 -6.92 4.27
C HIS A 110 18.10 -6.71 5.29
N LEU A 111 17.28 -7.73 5.48
CA LEU A 111 16.25 -7.77 6.51
C LEU A 111 16.35 -9.08 7.29
N LEU A 112 16.53 -8.99 8.60
CA LEU A 112 16.37 -10.12 9.49
C LEU A 112 14.90 -10.25 9.88
N VAL A 113 14.25 -11.30 9.40
CA VAL A 113 12.86 -11.60 9.74
C VAL A 113 12.83 -12.43 11.01
N THR A 114 12.24 -11.89 12.05
CA THR A 114 12.16 -12.54 13.36
C THR A 114 11.32 -13.82 13.30
N GLU A 115 11.60 -14.75 14.20
CA GLU A 115 10.85 -16.00 14.35
C GLU A 115 9.34 -15.74 14.43
N HIS A 116 8.93 -14.75 15.20
CA HIS A 116 7.53 -14.35 15.34
C HIS A 116 6.90 -13.98 13.98
N ALA A 117 7.58 -13.18 13.15
CA ALA A 117 7.07 -12.80 11.84
C ALA A 117 6.98 -13.99 10.88
N VAL A 118 7.93 -14.93 10.94
CA VAL A 118 7.87 -16.16 10.15
C VAL A 118 6.74 -17.08 10.61
N GLU A 119 6.50 -17.21 11.92
CA GLU A 119 5.37 -17.97 12.49
C GLU A 119 4.03 -17.39 12.11
N LEU A 120 3.92 -16.07 12.02
CA LEU A 120 2.73 -15.39 11.50
C LEU A 120 2.49 -15.63 9.99
N GLY A 121 3.45 -16.24 9.29
CA GLY A 121 3.37 -16.53 7.87
C GLY A 121 3.61 -15.31 6.97
N GLN A 122 4.28 -14.28 7.47
CA GLN A 122 4.44 -13.02 6.73
C GLN A 122 5.42 -13.10 5.56
N VAL A 123 6.31 -14.11 5.54
CA VAL A 123 7.21 -14.34 4.40
C VAL A 123 6.47 -15.14 3.33
N MET A 124 6.18 -14.47 2.22
CA MET A 124 5.35 -14.97 1.13
C MET A 124 6.21 -15.28 -0.09
N PRO A 125 6.07 -16.46 -0.70
CA PRO A 125 6.78 -16.77 -1.94
C PRO A 125 6.31 -15.86 -3.08
N LEU A 126 7.24 -15.44 -3.92
CA LEU A 126 7.00 -14.77 -5.18
C LEU A 126 7.29 -15.69 -6.36
N PRO A 127 6.62 -15.53 -7.51
CA PRO A 127 7.00 -16.23 -8.73
C PRO A 127 8.43 -15.90 -9.11
N GLU A 128 9.22 -16.92 -9.43
CA GLU A 128 10.67 -16.81 -9.75
C GLU A 128 10.93 -15.81 -10.90
N ASN A 129 10.06 -15.81 -11.91
CA ASN A 129 10.20 -14.97 -13.10
C ASN A 129 9.53 -13.59 -12.99
N LEU A 130 8.99 -13.22 -11.82
CA LEU A 130 8.44 -11.88 -11.63
C LEU A 130 9.60 -10.87 -11.58
N ASP A 131 9.53 -9.82 -12.40
CA ASP A 131 10.52 -8.75 -12.41
C ASP A 131 10.63 -8.11 -11.01
N PRO A 132 11.82 -7.99 -10.40
CA PRO A 132 11.99 -7.43 -9.07
C PRO A 132 11.44 -6.00 -8.93
N VAL A 133 11.56 -5.19 -9.98
CA VAL A 133 11.05 -3.82 -9.98
C VAL A 133 9.52 -3.82 -9.97
N LEU A 134 8.88 -4.73 -10.72
CA LEU A 134 7.43 -4.91 -10.68
C LEU A 134 6.93 -5.51 -9.36
N ALA A 135 7.73 -6.36 -8.73
CA ALA A 135 7.35 -7.03 -7.48
C ALA A 135 7.04 -6.06 -6.33
N VAL A 136 7.56 -4.83 -6.35
CA VAL A 136 7.18 -3.80 -5.36
C VAL A 136 5.72 -3.37 -5.46
N LEU A 137 5.04 -3.69 -6.56
CA LEU A 137 3.61 -3.44 -6.73
C LEU A 137 2.72 -4.55 -6.14
N VAL A 138 3.27 -5.65 -5.62
CA VAL A 138 2.48 -6.77 -5.07
C VAL A 138 1.59 -6.31 -3.92
N GLU A 139 2.16 -5.64 -2.92
CA GLU A 139 1.40 -5.16 -1.77
C GLU A 139 0.30 -4.15 -2.18
N PRO A 140 0.60 -3.06 -2.90
CA PRO A 140 -0.43 -2.11 -3.30
C PRO A 140 -1.47 -2.69 -4.27
N LEU A 141 -1.12 -3.67 -5.11
CA LEU A 141 -2.08 -4.38 -5.94
C LEU A 141 -2.95 -5.32 -5.10
N ALA A 142 -2.41 -5.97 -4.08
CA ALA A 142 -3.20 -6.77 -3.14
C ALA A 142 -4.26 -5.91 -2.42
N CYS A 143 -3.94 -4.64 -2.09
CA CYS A 143 -4.93 -3.68 -1.58
C CYS A 143 -6.03 -3.40 -2.62
N ALA A 144 -5.68 -3.25 -3.90
CA ALA A 144 -6.66 -3.07 -4.97
C ALA A 144 -7.53 -4.31 -5.17
N ILE A 145 -6.97 -5.52 -5.11
CA ILE A 145 -7.70 -6.79 -5.21
C ILE A 145 -8.71 -6.92 -4.05
N TYR A 146 -8.32 -6.53 -2.85
CA TYR A 146 -9.24 -6.56 -1.72
C TYR A 146 -10.42 -5.60 -1.93
N SER A 147 -10.15 -4.36 -2.35
CA SER A 147 -11.19 -3.39 -2.70
C SER A 147 -12.12 -3.94 -3.78
N TRP A 148 -11.54 -4.45 -4.88
CA TRP A 148 -12.32 -5.07 -5.96
C TRP A 148 -13.20 -6.22 -5.48
N SER A 149 -12.72 -7.08 -4.59
CA SER A 149 -13.52 -8.18 -4.04
C SER A 149 -14.77 -7.68 -3.30
N ILE A 150 -14.63 -6.58 -2.56
CA ILE A 150 -15.74 -5.90 -1.86
C ILE A 150 -16.78 -5.38 -2.87
N LEU A 151 -16.32 -4.68 -3.90
CA LEU A 151 -17.19 -4.07 -4.91
C LEU A 151 -17.90 -5.12 -5.76
N ARG A 152 -17.21 -6.18 -6.15
CA ARG A 152 -17.78 -7.32 -6.87
C ARG A 152 -18.88 -7.99 -6.06
N ASP A 153 -18.64 -8.29 -4.79
CA ASP A 153 -19.61 -8.93 -3.91
C ASP A 153 -20.86 -8.04 -3.68
N ALA A 154 -20.66 -6.72 -3.70
CA ALA A 154 -21.73 -5.74 -3.66
C ALA A 154 -22.45 -5.55 -5.01
N GLN A 155 -21.96 -6.16 -6.08
CA GLN A 155 -22.53 -6.07 -7.43
C GLN A 155 -22.74 -4.63 -7.90
N VAL A 156 -21.75 -3.77 -7.70
CA VAL A 156 -21.81 -2.38 -8.19
C VAL A 156 -21.74 -2.33 -9.71
N GLU A 157 -22.40 -1.36 -10.30
CA GLU A 157 -22.46 -1.19 -11.76
C GLU A 157 -21.38 -0.25 -12.28
N ARG A 158 -20.83 0.57 -11.38
CA ARG A 158 -19.84 1.60 -11.69
C ARG A 158 -18.86 1.72 -10.54
N VAL A 159 -17.67 2.22 -10.86
CA VAL A 159 -16.64 2.50 -9.86
C VAL A 159 -16.13 3.93 -10.04
N VAL A 160 -16.08 4.66 -8.95
CA VAL A 160 -15.43 5.97 -8.86
C VAL A 160 -14.28 5.87 -7.88
N VAL A 161 -13.07 6.10 -8.35
CA VAL A 161 -11.87 6.09 -7.53
C VAL A 161 -11.45 7.52 -7.24
N LEU A 162 -11.46 7.90 -5.98
CA LEU A 162 -10.95 9.18 -5.50
C LEU A 162 -9.52 8.98 -5.00
N GLY A 163 -8.56 9.50 -5.77
CA GLY A 163 -7.13 9.39 -5.52
C GLY A 163 -6.38 8.78 -6.71
N ASP A 164 -5.56 9.59 -7.38
CA ASP A 164 -4.77 9.24 -8.57
C ASP A 164 -3.34 8.75 -8.25
N GLY A 165 -3.10 8.33 -7.01
CA GLY A 165 -1.87 7.68 -6.57
C GLY A 165 -1.73 6.25 -7.12
N ALA A 166 -0.62 5.56 -6.79
CA ALA A 166 -0.37 4.21 -7.28
C ALA A 166 -1.52 3.25 -6.96
N VAL A 167 -2.01 3.21 -5.72
CA VAL A 167 -3.14 2.35 -5.32
C VAL A 167 -4.41 2.69 -6.07
N GLY A 168 -4.79 3.98 -6.17
CA GLY A 168 -6.00 4.37 -6.89
C GLY A 168 -5.95 4.00 -8.37
N ARG A 169 -4.78 4.13 -9.02
CA ARG A 169 -4.58 3.70 -10.40
C ARG A 169 -4.65 2.18 -10.57
N LEU A 170 -4.12 1.42 -9.61
CA LEU A 170 -4.23 -0.04 -9.59
C LEU A 170 -5.68 -0.49 -9.41
N VAL A 171 -6.46 0.17 -8.53
CA VAL A 171 -7.90 -0.07 -8.39
C VAL A 171 -8.61 0.19 -9.71
N ALA A 172 -8.41 1.36 -10.32
CA ALA A 172 -9.06 1.72 -11.59
C ALA A 172 -8.68 0.76 -12.73
N TRP A 173 -7.41 0.36 -12.80
CA TRP A 173 -6.94 -0.63 -13.77
C TRP A 173 -7.63 -1.99 -13.54
N LEU A 174 -7.64 -2.50 -12.31
CA LEU A 174 -8.22 -3.79 -11.99
C LEU A 174 -9.73 -3.82 -12.28
N ASP A 175 -10.47 -2.77 -11.89
CA ASP A 175 -11.89 -2.66 -12.17
C ASP A 175 -12.17 -2.59 -13.69
N SER A 176 -11.31 -1.93 -14.46
CA SER A 176 -11.43 -1.86 -15.94
C SER A 176 -11.22 -3.21 -16.64
N LEU A 177 -10.66 -4.21 -15.97
CA LEU A 177 -10.56 -5.57 -16.51
C LEU A 177 -11.88 -6.33 -16.43
N HIS A 178 -12.82 -5.87 -15.61
CA HIS A 178 -14.05 -6.57 -15.25
C HIS A 178 -15.31 -5.76 -15.59
N LEU A 179 -15.21 -4.44 -15.65
CA LEU A 179 -16.29 -3.52 -15.99
C LEU A 179 -16.03 -2.87 -17.34
N ASP A 180 -17.09 -2.35 -17.98
CA ASP A 180 -16.92 -1.46 -19.11
C ASP A 180 -16.06 -0.25 -18.71
N SER A 181 -15.07 0.11 -19.52
CA SER A 181 -14.16 1.21 -19.23
C SER A 181 -14.86 2.55 -18.98
N SER A 182 -16.05 2.75 -19.55
CA SER A 182 -16.90 3.91 -19.30
C SER A 182 -17.56 3.91 -17.90
N ALA A 183 -17.55 2.76 -17.24
CA ALA A 183 -18.08 2.61 -15.89
C ALA A 183 -17.05 2.89 -14.79
N VAL A 184 -15.77 3.09 -15.14
CA VAL A 184 -14.68 3.38 -14.19
C VAL A 184 -14.24 4.83 -14.33
N VAL A 185 -14.31 5.59 -13.23
CA VAL A 185 -13.87 6.99 -13.16
C VAL A 185 -12.74 7.11 -12.14
N LEU A 186 -11.58 7.58 -12.59
CA LEU A 186 -10.45 7.91 -11.70
C LEU A 186 -10.34 9.43 -11.57
N ALA A 187 -10.32 9.94 -10.34
CA ALA A 187 -10.23 11.36 -10.04
C ALA A 187 -9.09 11.66 -9.07
N GLY A 188 -8.19 12.54 -9.46
CA GLY A 188 -7.18 13.11 -8.59
C GLY A 188 -7.67 14.35 -7.87
N ARG A 189 -6.78 14.98 -7.10
CA ARG A 189 -7.10 16.20 -6.34
C ARG A 189 -7.54 17.35 -7.26
N LEU A 190 -6.84 17.55 -8.38
CA LEU A 190 -7.16 18.62 -9.34
C LEU A 190 -8.53 18.43 -9.98
N ASP A 191 -8.97 17.19 -10.20
CA ASP A 191 -10.29 16.89 -10.75
C ASP A 191 -11.42 17.21 -9.75
N ILE A 192 -11.13 17.17 -8.46
CA ILE A 192 -12.08 17.56 -7.41
C ILE A 192 -12.13 19.08 -7.21
N GLU A 193 -11.01 19.76 -7.43
CA GLU A 193 -10.89 21.22 -7.35
C GLU A 193 -11.45 21.94 -8.59
N ASP A 194 -11.37 21.32 -9.78
CA ASP A 194 -11.93 21.84 -11.03
C ASP A 194 -13.44 21.57 -11.11
N GLU A 195 -14.24 22.59 -11.33
CA GLU A 195 -15.71 22.49 -11.32
C GLU A 195 -16.26 21.55 -12.41
N ARG A 196 -15.67 21.55 -13.63
CA ARG A 196 -16.14 20.72 -14.73
C ARG A 196 -15.75 19.25 -14.54
N ALA A 197 -14.51 18.99 -14.13
CA ALA A 197 -14.03 17.66 -13.82
C ALA A 197 -14.80 17.09 -12.62
N ARG A 198 -15.00 17.89 -11.55
CA ARG A 198 -15.83 17.52 -10.41
C ARG A 198 -17.25 17.13 -10.80
N ALA A 199 -17.90 17.89 -11.68
CA ALA A 199 -19.23 17.54 -12.16
C ALA A 199 -19.27 16.19 -12.91
N HIS A 200 -18.20 15.81 -13.62
CA HIS A 200 -18.07 14.48 -14.21
C HIS A 200 -17.94 13.39 -13.15
N VAL A 201 -17.08 13.57 -12.16
CA VAL A 201 -16.89 12.65 -11.04
C VAL A 201 -18.21 12.45 -10.28
N LEU A 202 -18.91 13.52 -9.93
CA LEU A 202 -20.19 13.45 -9.22
C LEU A 202 -21.29 12.75 -10.02
N ARG A 203 -21.31 12.92 -11.35
CA ARG A 203 -22.23 12.15 -12.21
C ARG A 203 -21.90 10.65 -12.19
N GLY A 204 -20.63 10.29 -12.12
CA GLY A 204 -20.18 8.90 -11.99
C GLY A 204 -20.68 8.22 -10.72
N MET A 205 -20.94 8.99 -9.66
CA MET A 205 -21.44 8.47 -8.36
C MET A 205 -22.94 8.16 -8.36
N ARG A 206 -23.67 8.52 -9.41
CA ARG A 206 -25.13 8.28 -9.47
C ARG A 206 -25.42 6.80 -9.79
N GLY A 207 -26.45 6.26 -9.16
CA GLY A 207 -26.80 4.85 -9.27
C GLY A 207 -26.03 4.00 -8.25
N ARG A 208 -26.05 2.68 -8.41
CA ARG A 208 -25.37 1.73 -7.52
C ARG A 208 -23.88 1.70 -7.83
N THR A 209 -23.13 2.51 -7.12
CA THR A 209 -21.73 2.80 -7.41
C THR A 209 -20.82 2.31 -6.28
N GLY A 210 -19.67 1.76 -6.64
CA GLY A 210 -18.53 1.60 -5.74
C GLY A 210 -17.72 2.89 -5.71
N VAL A 211 -17.58 3.52 -4.56
CA VAL A 211 -16.70 4.68 -4.41
C VAL A 211 -15.49 4.27 -3.59
N VAL A 212 -14.34 4.21 -4.23
CA VAL A 212 -13.07 3.86 -3.57
C VAL A 212 -12.29 5.11 -3.23
N ILE A 213 -11.93 5.26 -1.95
CA ILE A 213 -11.20 6.42 -1.45
C ILE A 213 -9.77 6.03 -1.14
N ALA A 214 -8.87 6.30 -2.10
CA ALA A 214 -7.43 6.00 -2.06
C ALA A 214 -6.59 7.27 -1.95
N THR A 215 -7.03 8.21 -1.10
CA THR A 215 -6.42 9.52 -0.92
C THR A 215 -5.45 9.57 0.27
N PRO A 216 -4.54 10.56 0.32
CA PRO A 216 -3.78 10.87 1.52
C PRO A 216 -4.71 11.21 2.69
N ARG A 217 -4.24 10.98 3.92
CA ARG A 217 -5.02 11.13 5.16
C ARG A 217 -5.70 12.49 5.32
N ASP A 218 -5.03 13.56 4.91
CA ASP A 218 -5.53 14.94 4.97
C ASP A 218 -6.73 15.22 4.05
N SER A 219 -6.90 14.41 3.02
CA SER A 219 -7.96 14.57 2.02
C SER A 219 -9.08 13.52 2.16
N THR A 220 -8.82 12.42 2.90
CA THR A 220 -9.75 11.28 2.98
C THR A 220 -11.10 11.67 3.58
N ALA A 221 -11.13 12.44 4.67
CA ALA A 221 -12.37 12.86 5.31
C ALA A 221 -13.27 13.66 4.34
N THR A 222 -12.70 14.62 3.62
CA THR A 222 -13.40 15.38 2.59
C THR A 222 -13.97 14.49 1.50
N CYS A 223 -13.18 13.51 1.02
CA CYS A 223 -13.63 12.57 0.00
C CYS A 223 -14.76 11.66 0.51
N VAL A 224 -14.73 11.23 1.78
CA VAL A 224 -15.86 10.49 2.40
C VAL A 224 -17.11 11.33 2.41
N SER A 225 -17.04 12.61 2.82
CA SER A 225 -18.19 13.52 2.83
C SER A 225 -18.77 13.70 1.41
N ILE A 226 -17.90 13.93 0.41
CA ILE A 226 -18.33 14.04 -0.99
C ILE A 226 -19.04 12.75 -1.45
N ALA A 227 -18.51 11.59 -1.10
CA ALA A 227 -19.09 10.30 -1.46
C ALA A 227 -20.48 10.12 -0.79
N LEU A 228 -20.62 10.42 0.49
CA LEU A 228 -21.88 10.34 1.22
C LEU A 228 -22.97 11.27 0.66
N GLU A 229 -22.57 12.48 0.25
CA GLU A 229 -23.50 13.46 -0.34
C GLU A 229 -24.01 13.04 -1.72
N ASN A 230 -23.19 12.33 -2.51
CA ASN A 230 -23.44 12.15 -3.95
C ASN A 230 -23.67 10.69 -4.38
N ALA A 231 -23.22 9.69 -3.63
CA ALA A 231 -23.42 8.29 -3.97
C ALA A 231 -24.91 7.92 -4.03
N GLY A 232 -25.30 7.16 -5.05
CA GLY A 232 -26.69 6.73 -5.24
C GLY A 232 -27.12 5.65 -4.25
N ASP A 233 -28.40 5.30 -4.28
CA ASP A 233 -28.96 4.23 -3.42
C ASP A 233 -28.29 2.88 -3.73
N GLY A 234 -27.99 2.11 -2.69
CA GLY A 234 -27.30 0.82 -2.80
C GLY A 234 -25.79 0.90 -3.06
N SER A 235 -25.19 2.10 -3.02
CA SER A 235 -23.75 2.28 -3.23
C SER A 235 -22.91 1.78 -2.06
N VAL A 236 -21.65 1.44 -2.35
CA VAL A 236 -20.62 1.06 -1.38
C VAL A 236 -19.48 2.06 -1.42
N ILE A 237 -19.10 2.57 -0.25
CA ILE A 237 -17.96 3.47 -0.06
C ILE A 237 -16.85 2.66 0.64
N ASP A 238 -15.76 2.41 -0.06
CA ASP A 238 -14.59 1.68 0.47
C ASP A 238 -13.44 2.65 0.75
N ILE A 239 -12.94 2.67 1.98
CA ILE A 239 -11.91 3.59 2.45
C ILE A 239 -10.58 2.85 2.61
N ILE A 240 -9.72 2.96 1.61
CA ILE A 240 -8.34 2.44 1.65
C ILE A 240 -7.44 3.46 2.35
N GLY A 241 -7.58 4.74 2.05
CA GLY A 241 -6.80 5.82 2.65
C GLY A 241 -6.91 5.88 4.18
N GLY A 242 -5.84 6.30 4.84
CA GLY A 242 -5.94 6.65 6.27
C GLY A 242 -6.90 7.83 6.45
N ILE A 243 -7.67 7.86 7.54
CA ILE A 243 -8.62 8.93 7.81
C ILE A 243 -8.32 9.60 9.15
N ASP A 244 -8.43 10.92 9.19
CA ASP A 244 -8.53 11.69 10.41
C ASP A 244 -9.99 12.21 10.52
N PRO A 245 -10.79 11.61 11.41
CA PRO A 245 -12.23 11.86 11.41
C PRO A 245 -12.63 13.20 12.06
N GLY A 246 -11.74 13.84 12.79
CA GLY A 246 -12.11 15.01 13.59
C GLY A 246 -13.30 14.74 14.53
N PRO A 247 -14.16 15.73 14.79
CA PRO A 247 -15.33 15.60 15.67
C PRO A 247 -16.56 14.98 15.00
N ASP A 248 -16.58 14.79 13.67
CA ASP A 248 -17.75 14.28 12.94
C ASP A 248 -18.07 12.83 13.31
N PRO A 249 -19.28 12.51 13.83
CA PRO A 249 -19.63 11.16 14.26
C PRO A 249 -19.61 10.13 13.11
N ILE A 250 -19.99 10.51 11.89
CA ILE A 250 -20.00 9.60 10.73
C ILE A 250 -18.57 9.27 10.32
N LEU A 251 -17.71 10.28 10.27
CA LEU A 251 -16.29 10.09 9.95
C LEU A 251 -15.56 9.28 11.05
N GLN A 252 -15.88 9.52 12.33
CA GLN A 252 -15.38 8.68 13.44
C GLN A 252 -15.80 7.23 13.29
N TYR A 253 -17.01 7.02 12.81
CA TYR A 253 -17.55 5.70 12.58
C TYR A 253 -16.87 5.02 11.40
N ALA A 254 -16.70 5.71 10.28
CA ALA A 254 -15.95 5.25 9.12
C ALA A 254 -14.51 4.86 9.50
N ALA A 255 -13.85 5.66 10.33
CA ALA A 255 -12.52 5.37 10.84
C ALA A 255 -12.47 4.07 11.66
N ARG A 256 -13.48 3.83 12.52
CA ARG A 256 -13.59 2.60 13.31
C ARG A 256 -13.81 1.37 12.43
N VAL A 257 -14.72 1.44 11.44
CA VAL A 257 -14.97 0.35 10.49
C VAL A 257 -13.69 -0.03 9.78
N ARG A 258 -12.99 0.96 9.23
CA ARG A 258 -11.69 0.73 8.57
C ARG A 258 -10.65 0.11 9.51
N ALA A 259 -10.58 0.56 10.76
CA ALA A 259 -9.62 0.05 11.74
C ALA A 259 -9.91 -1.41 12.16
N GLN A 260 -11.15 -1.86 12.07
CA GLN A 260 -11.56 -3.23 12.40
C GLN A 260 -11.28 -4.22 11.27
N ASN A 261 -11.25 -3.76 10.02
CA ASN A 261 -10.96 -4.59 8.85
C ASN A 261 -9.47 -4.67 8.60
N VAL A 262 -8.79 -5.52 9.36
CA VAL A 262 -7.34 -5.74 9.22
C VAL A 262 -7.09 -7.00 8.42
N CYS A 263 -6.18 -6.90 7.44
CA CYS A 263 -5.67 -8.00 6.62
C CYS A 263 -6.74 -8.82 5.90
N GLY A 264 -7.79 -8.14 5.42
CA GLY A 264 -8.76 -8.76 4.54
C GLY A 264 -9.24 -10.11 5.03
N ARG A 265 -9.91 -10.14 6.18
CA ARG A 265 -10.57 -11.39 6.59
C ARG A 265 -11.42 -11.86 5.42
N PRO A 266 -11.15 -13.04 4.84
CA PRO A 266 -11.65 -13.42 3.51
C PRO A 266 -13.16 -13.43 3.39
N SER A 267 -13.87 -13.45 4.50
CA SER A 267 -15.27 -13.78 4.47
C SER A 267 -16.23 -12.60 4.44
N LYS A 268 -15.88 -11.42 4.87
CA LYS A 268 -16.71 -10.20 4.72
C LYS A 268 -16.07 -9.03 5.46
N PRO A 269 -15.73 -7.92 4.80
CA PRO A 269 -15.42 -6.68 5.50
C PRO A 269 -16.59 -6.27 6.38
N ASN A 270 -16.32 -5.69 7.55
CA ASN A 270 -17.37 -5.05 8.32
C ASN A 270 -17.90 -3.88 7.50
N MET A 271 -19.16 -3.99 7.10
CA MET A 271 -19.87 -2.96 6.36
C MET A 271 -20.91 -2.32 7.23
N PHE A 272 -21.09 -1.06 7.02
CA PHE A 272 -22.05 -0.25 7.72
C PHE A 272 -23.12 0.28 6.79
N ASN A 273 -24.37 0.04 7.11
CA ASN A 273 -25.50 0.63 6.42
C ASN A 273 -25.78 2.02 7.02
N LEU A 274 -25.77 3.03 6.17
CA LEU A 274 -26.15 4.39 6.52
C LEU A 274 -27.34 4.82 5.66
N GLU A 275 -28.28 5.53 6.26
CA GLU A 275 -29.27 6.30 5.54
C GLU A 275 -28.79 7.75 5.45
N VAL A 276 -28.62 8.22 4.22
CA VAL A 276 -28.13 9.57 3.90
C VAL A 276 -29.11 10.29 2.98
N GLY A 277 -29.06 11.62 2.96
CA GLY A 277 -29.93 12.44 2.13
C GLY A 277 -31.06 13.10 2.92
N VAL A 278 -32.14 13.49 2.21
CA VAL A 278 -33.30 14.16 2.83
C VAL A 278 -34.30 13.14 3.36
N PRO A 279 -35.05 13.45 4.41
CA PRO A 279 -35.99 12.51 5.04
C PRO A 279 -37.01 11.90 4.07
N ASP A 280 -37.48 12.68 3.09
CA ASP A 280 -38.47 12.23 2.11
C ASP A 280 -37.89 11.38 0.95
N ALA A 281 -36.56 11.32 0.82
CA ALA A 281 -35.86 10.52 -0.18
C ALA A 281 -34.52 10.02 0.38
N PRO A 282 -34.54 9.16 1.40
CA PRO A 282 -33.32 8.59 1.97
C PRO A 282 -32.67 7.64 0.97
N ARG A 283 -31.34 7.68 0.94
CA ARG A 283 -30.52 6.72 0.18
C ARG A 283 -29.80 5.81 1.16
N ARG A 284 -29.76 4.53 0.89
CA ARG A 284 -28.97 3.57 1.67
C ARG A 284 -27.59 3.42 1.03
N VAL A 285 -26.57 3.74 1.78
CA VAL A 285 -25.18 3.52 1.36
C VAL A 285 -24.49 2.61 2.37
N GLN A 286 -23.57 1.82 1.90
CA GLN A 286 -22.71 1.01 2.74
C GLN A 286 -21.34 1.66 2.84
N ILE A 287 -20.86 1.84 4.06
CA ILE A 287 -19.49 2.26 4.31
C ILE A 287 -18.66 1.07 4.78
N THR A 288 -17.50 0.92 4.21
CA THR A 288 -16.46 -0.01 4.63
C THR A 288 -15.08 0.64 4.48
N GLY A 289 -14.06 -0.10 4.74
CA GLY A 289 -12.67 0.28 4.54
C GLY A 289 -11.78 -0.79 5.11
N HIS A 290 -10.53 -0.78 4.75
CA HIS A 290 -9.59 -1.80 5.21
C HIS A 290 -8.16 -1.27 5.34
N ARG A 291 -7.34 -2.01 6.06
CA ARG A 291 -5.88 -1.83 6.13
C ARG A 291 -5.19 -3.19 6.07
N GLY A 292 -4.09 -3.25 5.33
CA GLY A 292 -3.40 -4.50 5.09
C GLY A 292 -4.24 -5.49 4.27
N VAL A 293 -3.63 -6.59 3.93
CA VAL A 293 -4.18 -7.57 3.00
C VAL A 293 -3.97 -8.99 3.50
N SER A 294 -4.83 -9.93 3.08
CA SER A 294 -4.64 -11.34 3.37
C SER A 294 -3.49 -11.93 2.54
N HIS A 295 -2.97 -13.07 2.96
CA HIS A 295 -2.00 -13.83 2.20
C HIS A 295 -2.53 -14.26 0.81
N GLU A 296 -3.84 -14.48 0.70
CA GLU A 296 -4.52 -14.80 -0.56
C GLU A 296 -4.45 -13.62 -1.53
N HIS A 297 -4.89 -12.42 -1.11
CA HIS A 297 -4.78 -11.22 -1.93
C HIS A 297 -3.34 -10.92 -2.36
N PHE A 298 -2.38 -11.20 -1.48
CA PHE A 298 -0.97 -11.00 -1.76
C PHE A 298 -0.45 -11.95 -2.86
N ARG A 299 -0.84 -13.22 -2.80
CA ARG A 299 -0.51 -14.23 -3.81
C ARG A 299 -1.17 -13.91 -5.15
N ASP A 300 -2.48 -13.59 -5.13
CA ASP A 300 -3.23 -13.24 -6.33
C ASP A 300 -2.61 -12.01 -7.02
N ALA A 301 -2.12 -11.03 -6.25
CA ALA A 301 -1.42 -9.87 -6.78
C ALA A 301 -0.11 -10.25 -7.46
N ALA A 302 0.68 -11.14 -6.86
CA ALA A 302 1.93 -11.60 -7.46
C ALA A 302 1.70 -12.37 -8.77
N GLU A 303 0.70 -13.25 -8.81
CA GLU A 303 0.31 -14.00 -10.01
C GLU A 303 -0.22 -13.06 -11.12
N LEU A 304 -1.03 -12.08 -10.76
CA LEU A 304 -1.56 -11.10 -11.71
C LEU A 304 -0.47 -10.20 -12.29
N LEU A 305 0.50 -9.77 -11.48
CA LEU A 305 1.66 -9.02 -11.96
C LEU A 305 2.55 -9.85 -12.87
N LEU A 306 2.75 -11.14 -12.57
CA LEU A 306 3.48 -12.02 -13.48
C LEU A 306 2.79 -12.12 -14.84
N ALA A 307 1.46 -12.21 -14.85
CA ALA A 307 0.68 -12.37 -16.08
C ALA A 307 0.49 -11.07 -16.88
N ARG A 308 0.34 -9.93 -16.19
CA ARG A 308 -0.11 -8.66 -16.80
C ARG A 308 0.64 -7.41 -16.29
N GLY A 309 1.78 -7.56 -15.62
CA GLY A 309 2.52 -6.45 -15.02
C GLY A 309 2.95 -5.37 -16.02
N ASP A 310 3.14 -5.73 -17.29
CA ASP A 310 3.46 -4.77 -18.35
C ASP A 310 2.41 -3.68 -18.53
N GLU A 311 1.14 -3.94 -18.17
CA GLU A 311 0.06 -2.96 -18.28
C GLU A 311 0.12 -1.88 -17.19
N VAL A 312 0.82 -2.15 -16.10
CA VAL A 312 0.93 -1.25 -14.94
C VAL A 312 2.36 -0.80 -14.63
N LYS A 313 3.34 -1.23 -15.41
CA LYS A 313 4.76 -0.88 -15.17
C LYS A 313 5.02 0.63 -15.18
N ASP A 314 4.26 1.40 -15.97
CA ASP A 314 4.39 2.86 -16.05
C ASP A 314 3.99 3.58 -14.74
N LEU A 315 3.37 2.86 -13.79
CA LEU A 315 3.17 3.38 -12.44
C LEU A 315 4.51 3.58 -11.72
N ILE A 316 5.53 2.79 -12.06
CA ILE A 316 6.89 2.92 -11.54
C ILE A 316 7.57 4.02 -12.36
N THR A 317 7.54 5.23 -11.84
CA THR A 317 8.08 6.40 -12.52
C THR A 317 9.57 6.59 -12.31
N HIS A 318 10.12 6.01 -11.24
CA HIS A 318 11.53 6.14 -10.89
C HIS A 318 12.05 4.85 -10.27
N VAL A 319 13.22 4.45 -10.74
CA VAL A 319 14.09 3.47 -10.08
C VAL A 319 15.35 4.24 -9.71
N ALA A 320 15.75 4.19 -8.46
CA ALA A 320 16.83 5.00 -7.91
C ALA A 320 17.76 4.15 -7.04
N THR A 321 19.02 4.52 -7.01
CA THR A 321 19.98 4.00 -6.03
C THR A 321 19.59 4.44 -4.61
N PRO A 322 20.09 3.80 -3.55
CA PRO A 322 19.87 4.27 -2.17
C PRO A 322 20.24 5.75 -1.97
N THR A 323 21.36 6.19 -2.51
CA THR A 323 21.83 7.57 -2.41
C THR A 323 20.88 8.58 -3.07
N GLU A 324 20.39 8.28 -4.26
CA GLU A 324 19.41 9.12 -4.95
C GLU A 324 18.08 9.15 -4.19
N ALA A 325 17.65 8.02 -3.65
CA ALA A 325 16.46 7.92 -2.83
C ALA A 325 16.57 8.75 -1.56
N VAL A 326 17.70 8.72 -0.84
CA VAL A 326 17.99 9.56 0.33
C VAL A 326 17.87 11.04 -0.03
N GLY A 327 18.43 11.46 -1.17
CA GLY A 327 18.29 12.83 -1.66
C GLY A 327 16.84 13.24 -1.87
N ALA A 328 16.04 12.40 -2.52
CA ALA A 328 14.60 12.64 -2.76
C ALA A 328 13.80 12.68 -1.45
N LEU A 329 14.03 11.74 -0.53
CA LEU A 329 13.38 11.67 0.77
C LEU A 329 13.65 12.92 1.61
N ASN A 330 14.90 13.35 1.68
CA ASN A 330 15.29 14.56 2.41
C ASN A 330 14.70 15.83 1.78
N GLY A 331 14.62 15.89 0.44
CA GLY A 331 13.93 16.98 -0.25
C GLY A 331 12.45 17.06 0.14
N MET A 332 11.76 15.93 0.21
CA MET A 332 10.36 15.86 0.64
C MET A 332 10.19 16.17 2.13
N ALA A 333 11.10 15.70 2.99
CA ALA A 333 11.10 15.97 4.43
C ALA A 333 11.25 17.48 4.72
N ALA A 334 12.03 18.19 3.90
CA ALA A 334 12.18 19.65 3.96
C ALA A 334 10.97 20.43 3.38
N GLY A 335 9.86 19.76 3.09
CA GLY A 335 8.66 20.40 2.53
C GLY A 335 8.64 20.52 1.01
N GLY A 336 9.62 19.96 0.32
CA GLY A 336 9.69 19.94 -1.14
C GLY A 336 8.60 19.12 -1.81
N ALA A 337 8.45 19.31 -3.11
CA ALA A 337 7.53 18.54 -3.94
C ALA A 337 7.98 17.08 -4.05
N ARG A 338 7.03 16.20 -4.38
CA ARG A 338 7.28 14.77 -4.67
C ARG A 338 7.87 14.63 -6.07
N VAL A 339 9.15 15.02 -6.22
CA VAL A 339 9.87 15.08 -7.50
C VAL A 339 11.25 14.46 -7.36
N LEU A 340 11.69 13.72 -8.36
CA LEU A 340 13.08 13.26 -8.54
C LEU A 340 13.48 13.52 -10.00
N ALA A 341 14.67 14.04 -10.22
CA ALA A 341 15.18 14.41 -11.55
C ALA A 341 14.19 15.26 -12.38
N GLY A 342 13.47 16.19 -11.74
CA GLY A 342 12.52 17.09 -12.41
C GLY A 342 11.16 16.46 -12.76
N ARG A 343 10.93 15.18 -12.44
CA ARG A 343 9.69 14.46 -12.74
C ARG A 343 8.93 14.11 -11.46
N ARG A 344 7.60 14.24 -11.51
CA ARG A 344 6.72 13.82 -10.38
C ARG A 344 6.89 12.31 -10.12
N ILE A 345 7.10 11.95 -8.87
CA ILE A 345 7.14 10.57 -8.42
C ILE A 345 5.71 10.06 -8.24
N LEU A 346 5.31 9.03 -8.97
CA LEU A 346 4.10 8.27 -8.69
C LEU A 346 4.44 7.05 -7.82
N LYS A 347 5.35 6.19 -8.29
CA LYS A 347 6.01 5.15 -7.50
C LYS A 347 7.52 5.29 -7.68
N LEU A 348 8.24 5.31 -6.57
CA LEU A 348 9.70 5.24 -6.51
C LEU A 348 10.08 3.85 -6.02
N VAL A 349 11.01 3.23 -6.73
CA VAL A 349 11.67 1.97 -6.36
C VAL A 349 13.11 2.28 -5.99
N ILE A 350 13.56 1.78 -4.87
CA ILE A 350 14.96 1.81 -4.43
C ILE A 350 15.58 0.48 -4.85
N ASP A 351 16.62 0.53 -5.66
CA ASP A 351 17.33 -0.65 -6.17
C ASP A 351 18.58 -0.90 -5.32
N PHE A 352 18.61 -2.04 -4.64
CA PHE A 352 19.74 -2.45 -3.79
C PHE A 352 20.66 -3.45 -4.49
N ARG A 353 20.37 -3.88 -5.73
CA ARG A 353 21.12 -4.94 -6.42
C ARG A 353 22.56 -4.53 -6.73
N ASP A 354 22.79 -3.29 -7.07
CA ASP A 354 24.12 -2.77 -7.39
C ASP A 354 25.02 -2.53 -6.16
N GLY A 355 24.45 -2.57 -4.94
CA GLY A 355 25.16 -2.35 -3.67
C GLY A 355 25.65 -3.63 -2.98
N THR A 356 25.39 -4.81 -3.53
CA THR A 356 25.73 -6.10 -2.90
C THR A 356 27.06 -6.71 -3.36
N THR A 357 27.84 -6.00 -4.19
CA THR A 357 29.18 -6.44 -4.62
C THR A 357 30.27 -5.68 -3.87
N ALA A 358 30.61 -6.12 -2.66
CA ALA A 358 31.93 -5.90 -2.06
C ALA A 358 32.27 -7.04 -1.07
#